data_6b03e261f9eb91e2740074501d2ca696
#
_entry.id   6b03e261f9eb91e2740074501d2ca696
#
_cell.length_a   1.000
_cell.length_b   1.000
_cell.length_c   1.000
_cell.angle_alpha   90.00
_cell.angle_beta   90.00
_cell.angle_gamma   90.00
#
_symmetry.space_group_name_H-M   'P 1'
#
loop_
_entity.id
_entity.type
_entity.pdbx_description
1 polymer ?
#
loop_
_entity_poly.entity_id
_entity_poly.type
_entity_poly.pdbx_seq_one_letter_code
_entity_poly.pdbx_strand_id
1 'polypeptide(L)'
;MIDISGDERLVDKYISENKTEPAVKLLFDIIIKCAKGKNFSKAESLREKLMEVDPMALSEIIGSAEIIEEEKSGSLDKTHMDIWSGLYGKLTPEESNALFYSMKEAVYDANEHIFKKGDHNSVLYFINQGELKMVYEQQGKEILLKKLKPGDIAGQDTFFSISVCTTSLLTLSKVKMNCLEKDVLARWSKEIPTLEPKLKDYSLKTESAHDLLKKKGMDRRLVNRHNISGKVAVQIINASGNPVGKAFRGELSDISASGISFYIKTSDRKNASFLLGRNLNLLFAVPGNAALEKITRTGTVIGVSYHLFNDYIIHLKFSGELGSELVAEIEKRANPTRPKT
;
A
#
# COMPACT_ATOMS: atom_id res chain seq x y z
N MET A 1 10.83 16.16 -29.53
CA MET A 1 9.42 15.68 -29.52
C MET A 1 9.05 15.37 -30.97
N ILE A 2 8.60 14.17 -31.29
CA ILE A 2 8.24 13.77 -32.66
C ILE A 2 6.90 14.42 -32.98
N ASP A 3 6.82 15.20 -34.05
CA ASP A 3 5.54 15.75 -34.50
C ASP A 3 4.78 14.69 -35.30
N ILE A 4 3.65 14.24 -34.77
CA ILE A 4 2.75 13.26 -35.38
C ILE A 4 1.37 13.85 -35.69
N SER A 5 1.19 15.15 -35.48
CA SER A 5 -0.12 15.82 -35.61
C SER A 5 -0.74 15.68 -36.99
N GLY A 6 0.10 15.70 -38.04
CA GLY A 6 -0.33 15.49 -39.40
C GLY A 6 -0.80 14.06 -39.67
N ASP A 7 -0.07 13.10 -39.12
CA ASP A 7 -0.39 11.66 -39.24
C ASP A 7 -1.68 11.33 -38.50
N GLU A 8 -1.90 11.90 -37.31
CA GLU A 8 -3.14 11.69 -36.54
C GLU A 8 -4.37 12.24 -37.26
N ARG A 9 -4.28 13.43 -37.87
CA ARG A 9 -5.36 13.99 -38.69
C ARG A 9 -5.71 13.10 -39.89
N LEU A 10 -4.67 12.50 -40.50
CA LEU A 10 -4.87 11.58 -41.60
C LEU A 10 -5.55 10.29 -41.18
N VAL A 11 -5.20 9.78 -39.98
CA VAL A 11 -5.93 8.64 -39.35
C VAL A 11 -7.42 8.98 -39.19
N ASP A 12 -7.73 10.15 -38.58
CA ASP A 12 -9.11 10.58 -38.38
C ASP A 12 -9.89 10.72 -39.68
N LYS A 13 -9.22 11.20 -40.72
CA LYS A 13 -9.80 11.27 -42.07
C LYS A 13 -10.10 9.86 -42.63
N TYR A 14 -9.18 8.90 -42.50
CA TYR A 14 -9.41 7.54 -42.97
C TYR A 14 -10.57 6.89 -42.22
N ILE A 15 -10.67 7.10 -40.91
CA ILE A 15 -11.78 6.59 -40.08
C ILE A 15 -13.11 7.19 -40.57
N SER A 16 -13.16 8.52 -40.81
CA SER A 16 -14.38 9.18 -41.27
C SER A 16 -14.80 8.75 -42.68
N GLU A 17 -13.87 8.33 -43.51
CA GLU A 17 -14.10 7.78 -44.85
C GLU A 17 -14.36 6.26 -44.86
N ASN A 18 -14.50 5.61 -43.71
CA ASN A 18 -14.63 4.15 -43.54
C ASN A 18 -13.47 3.34 -44.20
N LYS A 19 -12.28 3.94 -44.29
CA LYS A 19 -11.06 3.29 -44.79
C LYS A 19 -10.29 2.64 -43.63
N THR A 20 -10.79 1.52 -43.14
CA THR A 20 -10.27 0.85 -41.92
C THR A 20 -8.83 0.38 -42.09
N GLU A 21 -8.52 -0.35 -43.20
CA GLU A 21 -7.19 -0.92 -43.41
C GLU A 21 -6.07 0.15 -43.53
N PRO A 22 -6.20 1.26 -44.28
CA PRO A 22 -5.24 2.34 -44.26
C PRO A 22 -5.11 3.04 -42.92
N ALA A 23 -6.21 3.16 -42.13
CA ALA A 23 -6.19 3.75 -40.79
C ALA A 23 -5.39 2.88 -39.81
N VAL A 24 -5.62 1.56 -39.80
CA VAL A 24 -4.87 0.58 -38.98
C VAL A 24 -3.39 0.59 -39.28
N LYS A 25 -3.00 0.55 -40.57
CA LYS A 25 -1.59 0.58 -40.99
C LYS A 25 -0.90 1.85 -40.54
N LEU A 26 -1.53 3.01 -40.74
CA LEU A 26 -0.94 4.29 -40.35
C LEU A 26 -0.87 4.40 -38.79
N LEU A 27 -1.88 3.95 -38.06
CA LEU A 27 -1.83 3.87 -36.58
C LEU A 27 -0.66 3.04 -36.10
N PHE A 28 -0.46 1.86 -36.68
CA PHE A 28 0.65 0.97 -36.32
C PHE A 28 2.01 1.67 -36.57
N ASP A 29 2.21 2.32 -37.70
CA ASP A 29 3.45 3.06 -38.01
C ASP A 29 3.70 4.21 -37.02
N ILE A 30 2.65 4.95 -36.62
CA ILE A 30 2.75 6.04 -35.64
C ILE A 30 3.07 5.48 -34.24
N ILE A 31 2.47 4.36 -33.85
CA ILE A 31 2.75 3.68 -32.56
C ILE A 31 4.23 3.32 -32.48
N ILE A 32 4.79 2.67 -33.52
CA ILE A 32 6.21 2.32 -33.58
C ILE A 32 7.09 3.57 -33.47
N LYS A 33 6.74 4.63 -34.17
CA LYS A 33 7.47 5.91 -34.16
C LYS A 33 7.47 6.53 -32.75
N CYS A 34 6.32 6.49 -32.05
CA CYS A 34 6.20 6.97 -30.70
C CYS A 34 7.00 6.11 -29.71
N ALA A 35 6.93 4.78 -29.80
CA ALA A 35 7.67 3.86 -28.95
C ALA A 35 9.19 4.06 -29.07
N LYS A 36 9.73 4.08 -30.30
CA LYS A 36 11.15 4.38 -30.56
C LYS A 36 11.58 5.76 -30.07
N GLY A 37 10.66 6.73 -30.12
CA GLY A 37 10.86 8.08 -29.57
C GLY A 37 10.68 8.17 -28.06
N LYS A 38 10.49 7.05 -27.35
CA LYS A 38 10.27 6.94 -25.89
C LYS A 38 9.03 7.68 -25.39
N ASN A 39 8.08 7.96 -26.27
CA ASN A 39 6.78 8.52 -25.91
C ASN A 39 5.76 7.40 -25.70
N PHE A 40 5.98 6.59 -24.64
CA PHE A 40 5.22 5.37 -24.38
C PHE A 40 3.76 5.64 -24.08
N SER A 41 3.45 6.70 -23.33
CA SER A 41 2.06 7.07 -23.03
C SER A 41 1.25 7.36 -24.31
N LYS A 42 1.87 8.04 -25.27
CA LYS A 42 1.22 8.30 -26.57
C LYS A 42 1.09 7.03 -27.40
N ALA A 43 2.13 6.18 -27.41
CA ALA A 43 2.10 4.90 -28.11
C ALA A 43 0.97 4.00 -27.59
N GLU A 44 0.79 3.91 -26.26
CA GLU A 44 -0.29 3.16 -25.62
C GLU A 44 -1.67 3.71 -25.98
N SER A 45 -1.87 5.03 -25.89
CA SER A 45 -3.14 5.67 -26.27
C SER A 45 -3.50 5.43 -27.74
N LEU A 46 -2.50 5.46 -28.66
CA LEU A 46 -2.75 5.16 -30.06
C LEU A 46 -3.05 3.67 -30.31
N ARG A 47 -2.46 2.78 -29.51
CA ARG A 47 -2.77 1.36 -29.54
C ARG A 47 -4.20 1.08 -29.08
N GLU A 48 -4.69 1.76 -28.04
CA GLU A 48 -6.10 1.69 -27.63
C GLU A 48 -7.00 2.14 -28.79
N LYS A 49 -6.68 3.25 -29.47
CA LYS A 49 -7.40 3.72 -30.64
C LYS A 49 -7.37 2.71 -31.80
N LEU A 50 -6.23 2.02 -32.02
CA LEU A 50 -6.14 0.95 -33.03
C LEU A 50 -7.11 -0.19 -32.73
N MET A 51 -7.21 -0.62 -31.46
CA MET A 51 -8.17 -1.66 -31.03
C MET A 51 -9.64 -1.21 -31.20
N GLU A 52 -9.92 0.08 -31.02
CA GLU A 52 -11.26 0.65 -31.26
C GLU A 52 -11.62 0.70 -32.76
N VAL A 53 -10.65 1.01 -33.63
CA VAL A 53 -10.83 1.11 -35.09
C VAL A 53 -11.05 -0.26 -35.72
N ASP A 54 -10.24 -1.25 -35.33
CA ASP A 54 -10.40 -2.63 -35.81
C ASP A 54 -9.93 -3.65 -34.76
N PRO A 55 -10.83 -4.20 -33.96
CA PRO A 55 -10.52 -5.25 -32.99
C PRO A 55 -9.96 -6.55 -33.61
N MET A 56 -10.13 -6.72 -34.93
CA MET A 56 -9.69 -7.91 -35.64
C MET A 56 -8.29 -7.76 -36.29
N ALA A 57 -7.69 -6.59 -36.22
CA ALA A 57 -6.31 -6.34 -36.65
C ALA A 57 -5.29 -6.90 -35.65
N LEU A 58 -5.39 -8.21 -35.39
CA LEU A 58 -4.64 -8.88 -34.30
C LEU A 58 -3.13 -8.78 -34.48
N SER A 59 -2.63 -8.85 -35.73
CA SER A 59 -1.19 -8.74 -36.01
C SER A 59 -0.62 -7.40 -35.60
N GLU A 60 -1.30 -6.31 -35.92
CA GLU A 60 -0.90 -4.94 -35.60
C GLU A 60 -1.09 -4.65 -34.11
N ILE A 61 -2.17 -5.16 -33.49
CA ILE A 61 -2.43 -5.02 -32.05
C ILE A 61 -1.36 -5.73 -31.23
N ILE A 62 -1.01 -6.98 -31.58
CA ILE A 62 0.02 -7.76 -30.86
C ILE A 62 1.40 -7.18 -31.14
N GLY A 63 1.76 -6.95 -32.39
CA GLY A 63 3.06 -6.42 -32.78
C GLY A 63 3.36 -5.04 -32.19
N SER A 64 2.35 -4.16 -32.10
CA SER A 64 2.51 -2.87 -31.42
C SER A 64 2.75 -3.00 -29.92
N ALA A 65 2.10 -3.96 -29.25
CA ALA A 65 2.34 -4.23 -27.84
C ALA A 65 3.78 -4.72 -27.59
N GLU A 66 4.23 -5.70 -28.39
CA GLU A 66 5.59 -6.26 -28.30
C GLU A 66 6.66 -5.17 -28.48
N ILE A 67 6.51 -4.32 -29.50
CA ILE A 67 7.44 -3.22 -29.78
C ILE A 67 7.47 -2.20 -28.65
N ILE A 68 6.30 -1.82 -28.10
CA ILE A 68 6.23 -0.90 -26.96
C ILE A 68 6.98 -1.48 -25.76
N GLU A 69 6.77 -2.75 -25.44
CA GLU A 69 7.40 -3.40 -24.28
C GLU A 69 8.91 -3.59 -24.48
N GLU A 70 9.37 -3.92 -25.69
CA GLU A 70 10.79 -4.01 -26.02
C GLU A 70 11.51 -2.66 -25.86
N GLU A 71 10.94 -1.60 -26.41
CA GLU A 71 11.52 -0.23 -26.32
C GLU A 71 11.49 0.29 -24.87
N LYS A 72 10.47 -0.02 -24.08
CA LYS A 72 10.43 0.25 -22.64
C LYS A 72 11.58 -0.45 -21.92
N SER A 73 11.75 -1.75 -22.14
CA SER A 73 12.80 -2.55 -21.52
C SER A 73 14.20 -2.03 -21.86
N GLY A 74 14.42 -1.63 -23.11
CA GLY A 74 15.68 -1.02 -23.56
C GLY A 74 15.96 0.38 -23.02
N SER A 75 14.96 1.02 -22.41
CA SER A 75 15.02 2.40 -21.91
C SER A 75 15.07 2.53 -20.39
N LEU A 76 15.13 1.41 -19.65
CA LEU A 76 15.24 1.41 -18.19
C LEU A 76 16.57 2.06 -17.73
N ASP A 77 16.50 2.83 -16.65
CA ASP A 77 17.70 3.45 -16.04
C ASP A 77 18.62 2.35 -15.47
N LYS A 78 19.81 2.21 -16.07
CA LYS A 78 20.79 1.19 -15.66
C LYS A 78 21.21 1.35 -14.21
N THR A 79 21.43 2.57 -13.73
CA THR A 79 21.83 2.82 -12.34
C THR A 79 20.76 2.35 -11.36
N HIS A 80 19.50 2.65 -11.68
CA HIS A 80 18.37 2.15 -10.89
C HIS A 80 18.31 0.61 -10.93
N MET A 81 18.43 0.01 -12.12
CA MET A 81 18.38 -1.45 -12.27
C MET A 81 19.52 -2.16 -11.51
N ASP A 82 20.72 -1.59 -11.49
CA ASP A 82 21.86 -2.14 -10.75
C ASP A 82 21.63 -2.10 -9.24
N ILE A 83 21.15 -0.97 -8.71
CA ILE A 83 20.81 -0.81 -7.27
C ILE A 83 19.73 -1.82 -6.85
N TRP A 84 18.71 -2.02 -7.70
CA TRP A 84 17.55 -2.84 -7.41
C TRP A 84 17.57 -4.22 -8.07
N SER A 85 18.75 -4.69 -8.49
CA SER A 85 18.93 -5.98 -9.20
C SER A 85 18.31 -7.18 -8.46
N GLY A 86 18.36 -7.17 -7.12
CA GLY A 86 17.73 -8.21 -6.30
C GLY A 86 16.19 -8.23 -6.33
N LEU A 87 15.55 -7.12 -6.72
CA LEU A 87 14.11 -7.01 -6.97
C LEU A 87 13.80 -7.39 -8.42
N TYR A 88 14.41 -6.67 -9.37
CA TYR A 88 14.15 -6.84 -10.80
C TYR A 88 14.50 -8.24 -11.32
N GLY A 89 15.51 -8.90 -10.74
CA GLY A 89 15.85 -10.28 -11.08
C GLY A 89 14.77 -11.32 -10.75
N LYS A 90 13.68 -10.93 -10.05
CA LYS A 90 12.51 -11.79 -9.74
C LYS A 90 11.28 -11.43 -10.55
N LEU A 91 11.35 -10.36 -11.32
CA LEU A 91 10.26 -9.85 -12.14
C LEU A 91 10.43 -10.29 -13.59
N THR A 92 9.33 -10.45 -14.29
CA THR A 92 9.34 -10.57 -15.75
C THR A 92 9.69 -9.23 -16.39
N PRO A 93 10.08 -9.17 -17.66
CA PRO A 93 10.27 -7.89 -18.38
C PRO A 93 9.05 -6.98 -18.30
N GLU A 94 7.84 -7.52 -18.46
CA GLU A 94 6.58 -6.80 -18.36
C GLU A 94 6.35 -6.23 -16.95
N GLU A 95 6.56 -7.05 -15.90
CA GLU A 95 6.47 -6.60 -14.51
C GLU A 95 7.51 -5.52 -14.19
N SER A 96 8.72 -5.65 -14.73
CA SER A 96 9.81 -4.69 -14.57
C SER A 96 9.46 -3.33 -15.18
N ASN A 97 8.94 -3.35 -16.41
CA ASN A 97 8.46 -2.16 -17.09
C ASN A 97 7.28 -1.52 -16.31
N ALA A 98 6.30 -2.31 -15.92
CA ALA A 98 5.14 -1.82 -15.17
C ALA A 98 5.55 -1.16 -13.85
N LEU A 99 6.50 -1.76 -13.11
CA LEU A 99 7.01 -1.17 -11.87
C LEU A 99 7.76 0.13 -12.16
N PHE A 100 8.75 0.11 -13.08
CA PHE A 100 9.62 1.25 -13.33
C PHE A 100 8.84 2.47 -13.83
N TYR A 101 7.98 2.30 -14.84
CA TYR A 101 7.21 3.40 -15.42
C TYR A 101 6.01 3.86 -14.57
N SER A 102 5.67 3.14 -13.50
CA SER A 102 4.71 3.62 -12.50
C SER A 102 5.34 4.50 -11.42
N MET A 103 6.66 4.53 -11.33
CA MET A 103 7.38 5.37 -10.35
C MET A 103 7.64 6.77 -10.90
N LYS A 104 7.69 7.75 -9.98
CA LYS A 104 8.11 9.12 -10.25
C LYS A 104 9.42 9.38 -9.54
N GLU A 105 10.37 9.99 -10.23
CA GLU A 105 11.61 10.44 -9.61
C GLU A 105 11.34 11.66 -8.72
N ALA A 106 11.94 11.67 -7.53
CA ALA A 106 11.90 12.79 -6.60
C ALA A 106 13.29 13.05 -6.02
N VAL A 107 13.61 14.33 -5.82
CA VAL A 107 14.86 14.79 -5.23
C VAL A 107 14.51 15.65 -4.01
N TYR A 108 15.19 15.40 -2.90
CA TYR A 108 15.03 16.13 -1.65
C TYR A 108 16.39 16.64 -1.17
N ASP A 109 16.38 17.83 -0.59
CA ASP A 109 17.58 18.38 0.03
C ASP A 109 17.83 17.79 1.43
N ALA A 110 18.97 18.09 2.04
CA ALA A 110 19.27 17.61 3.40
C ALA A 110 18.34 18.25 4.44
N ASN A 111 18.01 17.47 5.49
CA ASN A 111 17.13 17.84 6.61
C ASN A 111 15.65 18.06 6.23
N GLU A 112 15.17 17.49 5.13
CA GLU A 112 13.77 17.49 4.78
C GLU A 112 13.04 16.26 5.34
N HIS A 113 11.80 16.47 5.81
CA HIS A 113 10.92 15.39 6.20
C HIS A 113 10.21 14.83 4.97
N ILE A 114 10.37 13.53 4.75
CA ILE A 114 9.59 12.82 3.71
C ILE A 114 8.18 12.52 4.22
N PHE A 115 8.09 12.07 5.46
CA PHE A 115 6.83 11.96 6.22
C PHE A 115 7.11 12.03 7.72
N LYS A 116 6.09 12.39 8.49
CA LYS A 116 6.16 12.48 9.96
C LYS A 116 5.27 11.43 10.61
N LYS A 117 5.59 11.08 11.86
CA LYS A 117 4.72 10.26 12.71
C LYS A 117 3.32 10.88 12.78
N GLY A 118 2.31 10.07 12.50
CA GLY A 118 0.91 10.49 12.44
C GLY A 118 0.41 10.82 11.03
N ASP A 119 1.29 11.04 10.07
CA ASP A 119 0.90 11.34 8.70
C ASP A 119 0.26 10.12 8.02
N HIS A 120 -0.62 10.38 7.07
CA HIS A 120 -1.04 9.40 6.08
C HIS A 120 -0.03 9.36 4.96
N ASN A 121 0.64 8.22 4.80
CA ASN A 121 1.55 8.01 3.68
C ASN A 121 1.03 6.87 2.79
N SER A 122 0.89 7.15 1.50
CA SER A 122 0.47 6.20 0.47
C SER A 122 1.58 5.93 -0.56
N VAL A 123 2.81 6.32 -0.26
CA VAL A 123 3.94 6.22 -1.18
C VAL A 123 4.96 5.21 -0.66
N LEU A 124 5.48 4.39 -1.57
CA LEU A 124 6.63 3.52 -1.36
C LEU A 124 7.85 4.18 -2.01
N TYR A 125 8.92 4.35 -1.23
CA TYR A 125 10.13 5.06 -1.62
C TYR A 125 11.27 4.10 -1.87
N PHE A 126 11.88 4.17 -3.05
CA PHE A 126 13.05 3.42 -3.48
C PHE A 126 14.26 4.35 -3.47
N ILE A 127 15.16 4.18 -2.53
CA ILE A 127 16.30 5.09 -2.33
C ILE A 127 17.40 4.75 -3.34
N ASN A 128 17.73 5.69 -4.23
CA ASN A 128 18.76 5.51 -5.26
C ASN A 128 20.07 6.23 -4.91
N GLN A 129 20.00 7.34 -4.16
CA GLN A 129 21.18 8.11 -3.76
C GLN A 129 20.93 8.84 -2.44
N GLY A 130 22.00 9.06 -1.66
CA GLY A 130 21.97 9.78 -0.40
C GLY A 130 21.63 8.91 0.80
N GLU A 131 21.48 9.53 1.94
CA GLU A 131 21.19 8.88 3.23
C GLU A 131 19.99 9.53 3.90
N LEU A 132 19.16 8.69 4.55
CA LEU A 132 18.04 9.12 5.38
C LEU A 132 18.16 8.51 6.78
N LYS A 133 17.46 9.10 7.74
CA LYS A 133 17.22 8.52 9.07
C LYS A 133 15.74 8.27 9.30
N MET A 134 15.43 7.10 9.83
CA MET A 134 14.13 6.78 10.38
C MET A 134 14.19 7.00 11.90
N VAL A 135 13.30 7.84 12.41
CA VAL A 135 13.27 8.20 13.84
C VAL A 135 11.90 7.91 14.45
N TYR A 136 11.92 7.55 15.72
CA TYR A 136 10.73 7.43 16.55
C TYR A 136 10.76 8.51 17.62
N GLU A 137 9.64 9.21 17.77
CA GLU A 137 9.52 10.23 18.82
C GLU A 137 8.82 9.64 20.04
N GLN A 138 9.48 9.73 21.19
CA GLN A 138 8.94 9.33 22.49
C GLN A 138 9.23 10.43 23.53
N GLN A 139 8.19 10.95 24.16
CA GLN A 139 8.27 11.99 25.20
C GLN A 139 9.11 13.21 24.77
N GLY A 140 8.92 13.66 23.52
CA GLY A 140 9.63 14.82 22.95
C GLY A 140 11.11 14.55 22.58
N LYS A 141 11.59 13.29 22.65
CA LYS A 141 12.94 12.90 22.23
C LYS A 141 12.89 12.09 20.97
N GLU A 142 13.71 12.45 19.99
CA GLU A 142 13.93 11.66 18.78
C GLU A 142 14.89 10.49 19.06
N ILE A 143 14.46 9.30 18.69
CA ILE A 143 15.24 8.06 18.82
C ILE A 143 15.51 7.54 17.42
N LEU A 144 16.77 7.48 17.02
CA LEU A 144 17.20 6.91 15.75
C LEU A 144 16.91 5.41 15.73
N LEU A 145 16.09 4.96 14.80
CA LEU A 145 15.80 3.54 14.60
C LEU A 145 16.75 2.91 13.59
N LYS A 146 16.87 3.50 12.41
CA LYS A 146 17.69 3.01 11.30
C LYS A 146 18.16 4.17 10.43
N LYS A 147 19.36 4.05 9.88
CA LYS A 147 19.78 4.82 8.70
C LYS A 147 19.42 4.02 7.46
N LEU A 148 18.95 4.72 6.43
CA LEU A 148 18.63 4.14 5.14
C LEU A 148 19.58 4.72 4.09
N LYS A 149 19.94 3.86 3.12
CA LYS A 149 20.93 4.13 2.07
C LYS A 149 20.42 3.60 0.72
N PRO A 150 21.12 3.83 -0.39
CA PRO A 150 20.75 3.26 -1.69
C PRO A 150 20.52 1.74 -1.62
N GLY A 151 19.40 1.28 -2.20
CA GLY A 151 18.92 -0.10 -2.12
C GLY A 151 18.01 -0.40 -0.92
N ASP A 152 17.76 0.58 -0.03
CA ASP A 152 16.73 0.46 1.02
C ASP A 152 15.39 1.00 0.53
N ILE A 153 14.29 0.39 1.03
CA ILE A 153 12.90 0.82 0.81
C ILE A 153 12.37 1.49 2.08
N ALA A 154 11.52 2.51 1.91
CA ALA A 154 10.80 3.15 3.00
C ALA A 154 9.31 3.30 2.65
N GLY A 155 8.44 3.42 3.68
CA GLY A 155 6.99 3.60 3.51
C GLY A 155 6.20 2.31 3.38
N GLN A 156 6.84 1.13 3.40
CA GLN A 156 6.18 -0.17 3.24
C GLN A 156 5.09 -0.44 4.29
N ASP A 157 5.28 0.03 5.52
CA ASP A 157 4.34 -0.19 6.63
C ASP A 157 2.96 0.45 6.37
N THR A 158 2.91 1.53 5.59
CA THR A 158 1.69 2.26 5.25
C THR A 158 1.24 2.00 3.81
N PHE A 159 2.18 1.73 2.90
CA PHE A 159 1.88 1.46 1.50
C PHE A 159 1.01 0.19 1.32
N PHE A 160 1.37 -0.91 1.97
CA PHE A 160 0.63 -2.18 1.90
C PHE A 160 -0.49 -2.30 2.95
N SER A 161 -0.63 -1.34 3.85
CA SER A 161 -1.69 -1.29 4.86
C SER A 161 -2.46 0.02 4.80
N ILE A 162 -3.52 0.11 5.61
CA ILE A 162 -4.27 1.35 5.81
C ILE A 162 -3.97 1.79 7.24
N SER A 163 -2.90 2.56 7.41
CA SER A 163 -2.43 3.01 8.71
C SER A 163 -1.75 4.36 8.61
N VAL A 164 -1.56 5.03 9.74
CA VAL A 164 -0.74 6.23 9.83
C VAL A 164 0.73 5.87 10.06
N CYS A 165 1.63 6.76 9.68
CA CYS A 165 3.06 6.62 9.94
C CYS A 165 3.33 6.57 11.44
N THR A 166 4.07 5.58 11.86
CA THR A 166 4.43 5.39 13.28
C THR A 166 5.80 5.94 13.61
N THR A 167 6.55 6.33 12.59
CA THR A 167 7.88 6.90 12.61
C THR A 167 7.94 8.09 11.69
N SER A 168 8.97 8.90 11.80
CA SER A 168 9.29 9.96 10.84
C SER A 168 10.50 9.56 10.02
N LEU A 169 10.52 9.99 8.75
CA LEU A 169 11.62 9.78 7.81
C LEU A 169 12.18 11.14 7.39
N LEU A 170 13.48 11.34 7.62
CA LEU A 170 14.20 12.58 7.29
C LEU A 170 15.42 12.27 6.44
N THR A 171 15.75 13.19 5.53
CA THR A 171 17.00 13.17 4.77
C THR A 171 18.18 13.63 5.63
N LEU A 172 19.33 12.96 5.49
CA LEU A 172 20.60 13.36 6.10
C LEU A 172 21.52 14.07 5.10
N SER A 173 21.35 13.79 3.82
CA SER A 173 22.05 14.42 2.69
C SER A 173 21.06 14.72 1.60
N LYS A 174 21.51 15.25 0.47
CA LYS A 174 20.69 15.30 -0.75
C LYS A 174 20.39 13.88 -1.20
N VAL A 175 19.09 13.58 -1.41
CA VAL A 175 18.57 12.25 -1.72
C VAL A 175 17.85 12.27 -3.06
N LYS A 176 18.13 11.23 -3.87
CA LYS A 176 17.37 10.92 -5.09
C LYS A 176 16.67 9.58 -4.89
N MET A 177 15.36 9.52 -5.13
CA MET A 177 14.57 8.32 -4.97
C MET A 177 13.48 8.21 -6.03
N ASN A 178 13.03 6.99 -6.27
CA ASN A 178 11.82 6.72 -7.04
C ASN A 178 10.64 6.49 -6.08
N CYS A 179 9.52 7.14 -6.37
CA CYS A 179 8.32 7.15 -5.54
C CYS A 179 7.19 6.41 -6.26
N LEU A 180 6.67 5.37 -5.66
CA LEU A 180 5.53 4.61 -6.17
C LEU A 180 4.28 4.95 -5.37
N GLU A 181 3.26 5.50 -6.01
CA GLU A 181 1.99 5.82 -5.37
C GLU A 181 1.08 4.58 -5.30
N LYS A 182 0.32 4.46 -4.21
CA LYS A 182 -0.49 3.27 -3.91
C LYS A 182 -1.66 3.05 -4.87
N ASP A 183 -2.13 4.08 -5.54
CA ASP A 183 -3.24 4.02 -6.50
C ASP A 183 -2.95 3.11 -7.70
N VAL A 184 -1.68 2.95 -8.06
CA VAL A 184 -1.25 2.03 -9.14
C VAL A 184 -1.63 0.57 -8.87
N LEU A 185 -1.78 0.17 -7.60
CA LEU A 185 -2.13 -1.19 -7.22
C LEU A 185 -3.52 -1.61 -7.76
N ALA A 186 -4.44 -0.66 -7.89
CA ALA A 186 -5.76 -0.92 -8.46
C ALA A 186 -5.71 -1.29 -9.96
N ARG A 187 -4.77 -0.71 -10.68
CA ARG A 187 -4.50 -1.03 -12.09
C ARG A 187 -3.78 -2.39 -12.18
N TRP A 188 -2.69 -2.57 -11.42
CA TRP A 188 -1.91 -3.82 -11.44
C TRP A 188 -2.73 -5.05 -11.06
N SER A 189 -3.70 -4.92 -10.14
CA SER A 189 -4.57 -6.04 -9.78
C SER A 189 -5.39 -6.59 -10.95
N LYS A 190 -5.59 -5.81 -12.01
CA LYS A 190 -6.31 -6.20 -13.22
C LYS A 190 -5.37 -6.63 -14.35
N GLU A 191 -4.29 -5.85 -14.57
CA GLU A 191 -3.40 -5.99 -15.70
C GLU A 191 -2.25 -6.96 -15.41
N ILE A 192 -1.64 -6.87 -14.20
CA ILE A 192 -0.45 -7.65 -13.81
C ILE A 192 -0.61 -8.10 -12.35
N PRO A 193 -1.53 -9.02 -12.05
CA PRO A 193 -1.92 -9.38 -10.67
C PRO A 193 -0.78 -10.00 -9.84
N THR A 194 0.29 -10.47 -10.48
CA THR A 194 1.45 -11.08 -9.83
C THR A 194 2.47 -10.06 -9.28
N LEU A 195 2.44 -8.81 -9.73
CA LEU A 195 3.44 -7.79 -9.39
C LEU A 195 3.32 -7.31 -7.93
N GLU A 196 2.10 -6.96 -7.45
CA GLU A 196 1.90 -6.51 -6.07
C GLU A 196 2.39 -7.55 -5.03
N PRO A 197 2.05 -8.85 -5.14
CA PRO A 197 2.54 -9.88 -4.23
C PRO A 197 4.07 -9.99 -4.20
N LYS A 198 4.74 -9.94 -5.35
CA LYS A 198 6.20 -10.00 -5.45
C LYS A 198 6.87 -8.78 -4.82
N LEU A 199 6.33 -7.59 -5.06
CA LEU A 199 6.82 -6.35 -4.47
C LEU A 199 6.63 -6.34 -2.96
N LYS A 200 5.48 -6.80 -2.47
CA LYS A 200 5.20 -6.95 -1.03
C LYS A 200 6.17 -7.94 -0.38
N ASP A 201 6.37 -9.11 -0.98
CA ASP A 201 7.32 -10.12 -0.48
C ASP A 201 8.76 -9.59 -0.41
N TYR A 202 9.18 -8.83 -1.44
CA TYR A 202 10.48 -8.18 -1.42
C TYR A 202 10.60 -7.15 -0.30
N SER A 203 9.57 -6.32 -0.11
CA SER A 203 9.56 -5.26 0.90
C SER A 203 9.50 -5.79 2.33
N LEU A 204 8.87 -6.94 2.56
CA LEU A 204 8.79 -7.60 3.88
C LEU A 204 10.14 -8.19 4.35
N LYS A 205 11.14 -8.32 3.47
CA LYS A 205 12.52 -8.69 3.86
C LYS A 205 13.24 -7.57 4.59
N THR A 206 12.76 -6.35 4.43
CA THR A 206 13.25 -5.19 5.18
C THR A 206 12.55 -5.15 6.55
N GLU A 207 13.33 -5.03 7.63
CA GLU A 207 12.77 -4.94 8.98
C GLU A 207 11.77 -3.80 9.09
N SER A 208 10.59 -4.11 9.62
CA SER A 208 9.56 -3.10 9.87
C SER A 208 9.98 -2.14 10.98
N ALA A 209 9.38 -0.95 11.04
CA ALA A 209 9.58 -0.02 12.15
C ALA A 209 9.27 -0.66 13.51
N HIS A 210 8.29 -1.58 13.52
CA HIS A 210 7.92 -2.34 14.72
C HIS A 210 9.04 -3.27 15.19
N ASP A 211 9.67 -4.02 14.27
CA ASP A 211 10.76 -4.95 14.60
C ASP A 211 11.99 -4.19 15.12
N LEU A 212 12.30 -3.04 14.51
CA LEU A 212 13.38 -2.16 14.94
C LEU A 212 13.16 -1.61 16.37
N LEU A 213 11.92 -1.21 16.71
CA LEU A 213 11.58 -0.76 18.07
C LEU A 213 11.71 -1.90 19.08
N LYS A 214 11.22 -3.09 18.73
CA LYS A 214 11.34 -4.28 19.59
C LYS A 214 12.80 -4.65 19.86
N LYS A 215 13.66 -4.65 18.84
CA LYS A 215 15.13 -4.90 19.00
C LYS A 215 15.82 -3.92 19.92
N LYS A 216 15.35 -2.66 19.97
CA LYS A 216 15.90 -1.63 20.88
C LYS A 216 15.31 -1.69 22.30
N GLY A 217 14.55 -2.74 22.63
CA GLY A 217 13.87 -2.85 23.92
C GLY A 217 12.78 -1.79 24.13
N MET A 218 12.46 -1.05 23.07
CA MET A 218 11.39 -0.07 23.05
C MET A 218 10.16 -0.75 22.49
N ASP A 219 9.47 -1.55 23.32
CA ASP A 219 8.17 -2.02 22.89
C ASP A 219 7.27 -0.79 22.76
N ARG A 220 6.88 -0.47 21.53
CA ARG A 220 5.87 0.53 21.22
C ARG A 220 4.57 0.26 21.99
N ARG A 221 4.39 -0.97 22.37
CA ARG A 221 3.28 -1.45 23.17
C ARG A 221 3.66 -1.29 24.64
N LEU A 222 3.21 -0.21 25.25
CA LEU A 222 3.29 -0.02 26.70
C LEU A 222 2.55 -1.14 27.47
N VAL A 223 1.79 -1.97 26.75
CA VAL A 223 0.91 -2.99 27.33
C VAL A 223 0.90 -4.25 26.45
N ASN A 224 1.03 -5.40 27.08
CA ASN A 224 0.93 -6.70 26.43
C ASN A 224 -0.43 -6.87 25.72
N ARG A 225 -0.42 -7.56 24.56
CA ARG A 225 -1.62 -7.98 23.86
C ARG A 225 -1.88 -9.46 24.09
N HIS A 226 -3.12 -9.77 24.32
CA HIS A 226 -3.58 -11.13 24.58
C HIS A 226 -4.53 -11.54 23.46
N ASN A 227 -4.28 -12.69 22.84
CA ASN A 227 -5.17 -13.25 21.84
C ASN A 227 -6.48 -13.62 22.52
N ILE A 228 -7.58 -13.17 21.98
CA ILE A 228 -8.92 -13.48 22.42
C ILE A 228 -9.78 -13.90 21.24
N SER A 229 -10.74 -14.78 21.49
CA SER A 229 -11.75 -15.18 20.52
C SER A 229 -13.13 -14.69 20.96
N GLY A 230 -14.00 -14.42 20.01
CA GLY A 230 -15.37 -14.01 20.28
C GLY A 230 -15.90 -13.04 19.21
N LYS A 231 -17.14 -12.63 19.40
CA LYS A 231 -17.79 -11.67 18.50
C LYS A 231 -17.81 -10.29 19.11
N VAL A 232 -17.63 -9.27 18.29
CA VAL A 232 -17.78 -7.86 18.65
C VAL A 232 -18.88 -7.22 17.82
N ALA A 233 -19.79 -6.50 18.47
CA ALA A 233 -20.73 -5.61 17.77
C ALA A 233 -20.08 -4.23 17.70
N VAL A 234 -20.12 -3.62 16.51
CA VAL A 234 -19.41 -2.38 16.16
C VAL A 234 -20.41 -1.36 15.66
N GLN A 235 -20.39 -0.17 16.25
CA GLN A 235 -21.19 0.97 15.83
C GLN A 235 -20.28 2.15 15.57
N ILE A 236 -20.36 2.73 14.37
CA ILE A 236 -19.67 4.01 14.09
C ILE A 236 -20.41 5.11 14.87
N ILE A 237 -19.64 6.00 15.52
CA ILE A 237 -20.16 7.16 16.24
C ILE A 237 -19.55 8.46 15.70
N ASN A 238 -20.32 9.54 15.73
CA ASN A 238 -19.82 10.89 15.41
C ASN A 238 -19.03 11.51 16.57
N ALA A 239 -18.52 12.71 16.39
CA ALA A 239 -17.78 13.45 17.43
C ALA A 239 -18.59 13.70 18.72
N SER A 240 -19.93 13.74 18.61
CA SER A 240 -20.85 13.88 19.75
C SER A 240 -21.23 12.54 20.40
N GLY A 241 -20.66 11.43 19.93
CA GLY A 241 -20.97 10.08 20.45
C GLY A 241 -22.26 9.44 19.91
N ASN A 242 -22.97 10.10 18.99
CA ASN A 242 -24.21 9.58 18.42
C ASN A 242 -23.91 8.53 17.33
N PRO A 243 -24.71 7.44 17.26
CA PRO A 243 -24.59 6.41 16.24
C PRO A 243 -24.73 6.97 14.82
N VAL A 244 -23.86 6.48 13.91
CA VAL A 244 -23.89 6.80 12.48
C VAL A 244 -24.00 5.50 11.69
N GLY A 245 -25.01 5.39 10.84
CA GLY A 245 -25.24 4.21 10.02
C GLY A 245 -25.69 2.97 10.83
N LYS A 246 -25.59 1.80 10.21
CA LYS A 246 -25.98 0.53 10.83
C LYS A 246 -24.82 -0.09 11.59
N ALA A 247 -25.11 -0.73 12.73
CA ALA A 247 -24.14 -1.55 13.45
C ALA A 247 -23.77 -2.79 12.61
N PHE A 248 -22.51 -3.22 12.73
CA PHE A 248 -22.01 -4.43 12.09
C PHE A 248 -21.30 -5.32 13.10
N ARG A 249 -20.89 -6.52 12.68
CA ARG A 249 -20.23 -7.50 13.54
C ARG A 249 -18.83 -7.79 13.04
N GLY A 250 -17.93 -8.06 13.98
CA GLY A 250 -16.57 -8.56 13.72
C GLY A 250 -16.25 -9.74 14.64
N GLU A 251 -15.09 -10.34 14.40
CA GLU A 251 -14.50 -11.40 15.21
C GLU A 251 -13.27 -10.88 15.92
N LEU A 252 -13.19 -11.09 17.25
CA LEU A 252 -12.05 -10.63 18.05
C LEU A 252 -10.76 -11.35 17.66
N SER A 253 -9.65 -10.64 17.71
CA SER A 253 -8.30 -11.14 17.41
C SER A 253 -7.40 -11.02 18.64
N ASP A 254 -7.18 -9.79 19.11
CA ASP A 254 -6.36 -9.50 20.26
C ASP A 254 -6.88 -8.28 21.04
N ILE A 255 -6.52 -8.19 22.30
CA ILE A 255 -6.87 -7.08 23.19
C ILE A 255 -5.68 -6.73 24.10
N SER A 256 -5.60 -5.46 24.46
CA SER A 256 -4.66 -4.92 25.46
C SER A 256 -5.38 -3.90 26.34
N ALA A 257 -4.73 -3.38 27.38
CA ALA A 257 -5.33 -2.32 28.20
C ALA A 257 -5.69 -1.07 27.36
N SER A 258 -4.95 -0.77 26.29
CA SER A 258 -5.12 0.47 25.53
C SER A 258 -5.85 0.29 24.17
N GLY A 259 -6.20 -0.95 23.77
CA GLY A 259 -6.83 -1.16 22.47
C GLY A 259 -7.22 -2.60 22.17
N ILE A 260 -7.86 -2.80 21.04
CA ILE A 260 -8.40 -4.08 20.58
C ILE A 260 -8.22 -4.22 19.07
N SER A 261 -8.02 -5.45 18.61
CA SER A 261 -8.05 -5.80 17.19
C SER A 261 -9.16 -6.81 16.91
N PHE A 262 -9.83 -6.65 15.78
CA PHE A 262 -10.89 -7.55 15.34
C PHE A 262 -10.96 -7.64 13.81
N TYR A 263 -11.43 -8.77 13.31
CA TYR A 263 -11.65 -9.04 11.91
C TYR A 263 -13.04 -8.56 11.47
N ILE A 264 -13.12 -8.02 10.27
CA ILE A 264 -14.36 -7.79 9.54
C ILE A 264 -14.26 -8.37 8.13
N LYS A 265 -15.37 -8.82 7.59
CA LYS A 265 -15.49 -9.26 6.19
C LYS A 265 -16.14 -8.18 5.36
N THR A 266 -15.48 -7.75 4.29
CA THR A 266 -16.07 -6.84 3.30
C THR A 266 -15.43 -7.07 1.93
N SER A 267 -16.27 -7.15 0.91
CA SER A 267 -15.83 -7.28 -0.49
C SER A 267 -15.26 -5.97 -1.06
N ASP A 268 -15.56 -4.83 -0.43
CA ASP A 268 -15.10 -3.53 -0.88
C ASP A 268 -14.03 -2.97 0.05
N ARG A 269 -12.82 -2.84 -0.49
CA ARG A 269 -11.66 -2.24 0.20
C ARG A 269 -11.94 -0.80 0.68
N LYS A 270 -12.79 -0.04 -0.05
CA LYS A 270 -13.15 1.32 0.33
C LYS A 270 -13.92 1.35 1.65
N ASN A 271 -14.78 0.38 1.89
CA ASN A 271 -15.53 0.27 3.15
C ASN A 271 -14.61 0.05 4.36
N ALA A 272 -13.59 -0.79 4.21
CA ALA A 272 -12.60 -0.99 5.25
C ALA A 272 -11.74 0.27 5.45
N SER A 273 -11.31 0.93 4.36
CA SER A 273 -10.52 2.17 4.40
C SER A 273 -11.27 3.31 5.10
N PHE A 274 -12.57 3.39 4.89
CA PHE A 274 -13.43 4.41 5.49
C PHE A 274 -13.43 4.39 7.03
N LEU A 275 -13.12 3.24 7.62
CA LEU A 275 -13.07 3.11 9.09
C LEU A 275 -11.85 3.80 9.71
N LEU A 276 -10.75 4.00 8.97
CA LEU A 276 -9.55 4.64 9.52
C LEU A 276 -9.86 6.05 10.05
N GLY A 277 -9.42 6.33 11.28
CA GLY A 277 -9.68 7.60 11.96
C GLY A 277 -11.11 7.77 12.49
N ARG A 278 -12.02 6.81 12.26
CA ARG A 278 -13.39 6.88 12.79
C ARG A 278 -13.44 6.46 14.25
N ASN A 279 -14.36 7.08 14.99
CA ASN A 279 -14.69 6.66 16.33
C ASN A 279 -15.72 5.54 16.28
N LEU A 280 -15.46 4.48 17.02
CA LEU A 280 -16.34 3.32 17.13
C LEU A 280 -16.76 3.11 18.57
N ASN A 281 -18.00 2.65 18.75
CA ASN A 281 -18.47 2.06 19.99
C ASN A 281 -18.52 0.53 19.81
N LEU A 282 -17.82 -0.19 20.66
CA LEU A 282 -17.68 -1.64 20.63
C LEU A 282 -18.44 -2.27 21.80
N LEU A 283 -19.16 -3.36 21.51
CA LEU A 283 -19.78 -4.21 22.51
C LEU A 283 -19.28 -5.64 22.32
N PHE A 284 -18.55 -6.17 23.29
CA PHE A 284 -17.97 -7.50 23.25
C PHE A 284 -17.99 -8.16 24.63
N ALA A 285 -17.73 -9.46 24.65
CA ALA A 285 -17.54 -10.21 25.90
C ALA A 285 -16.20 -10.95 25.83
N VAL A 286 -15.52 -11.06 26.96
CA VAL A 286 -14.31 -11.89 27.08
C VAL A 286 -14.75 -13.32 27.38
N PRO A 287 -14.33 -14.34 26.59
CA PRO A 287 -14.72 -15.73 26.78
C PRO A 287 -14.32 -16.24 28.16
N GLY A 288 -15.21 -17.02 28.79
CA GLY A 288 -14.93 -17.71 30.05
C GLY A 288 -15.42 -17.03 31.34
N ASN A 289 -16.10 -15.89 31.26
CA ASN A 289 -16.83 -15.34 32.39
C ASN A 289 -18.23 -15.99 32.46
N ALA A 290 -18.56 -16.67 33.55
CA ALA A 290 -19.86 -17.31 33.76
C ALA A 290 -21.02 -16.28 33.85
N ALA A 291 -20.72 -15.07 34.26
CA ALA A 291 -21.56 -13.89 34.08
C ALA A 291 -21.02 -13.17 32.82
N LEU A 292 -21.65 -13.39 31.65
CA LEU A 292 -21.35 -12.71 30.37
C LEU A 292 -21.51 -11.19 30.51
N GLU A 293 -20.61 -10.54 31.24
CA GLU A 293 -20.58 -9.08 31.30
C GLU A 293 -20.15 -8.57 29.95
N LYS A 294 -21.10 -7.96 29.27
CA LYS A 294 -20.85 -7.25 28.03
C LYS A 294 -20.06 -5.98 28.32
N ILE A 295 -18.88 -5.91 27.73
CA ILE A 295 -17.98 -4.77 27.87
C ILE A 295 -18.29 -3.79 26.74
N THR A 296 -18.62 -2.56 27.09
CA THR A 296 -18.78 -1.47 26.13
C THR A 296 -17.57 -0.57 26.20
N ARG A 297 -16.94 -0.28 25.04
CA ARG A 297 -15.79 0.64 24.94
C ARG A 297 -15.86 1.45 23.65
N THR A 298 -15.47 2.71 23.76
CA THR A 298 -15.28 3.59 22.61
C THR A 298 -13.81 3.72 22.27
N GLY A 299 -13.50 4.01 21.02
CA GLY A 299 -12.14 4.22 20.60
C GLY A 299 -12.06 4.67 19.14
N THR A 300 -10.85 5.01 18.71
CA THR A 300 -10.55 5.47 17.36
C THR A 300 -9.81 4.39 16.60
N VAL A 301 -10.19 4.16 15.36
CA VAL A 301 -9.48 3.23 14.46
C VAL A 301 -8.15 3.84 14.05
N ILE A 302 -7.06 3.18 14.41
CA ILE A 302 -5.68 3.62 14.17
C ILE A 302 -4.99 2.84 13.05
N GLY A 303 -5.61 1.77 12.56
CA GLY A 303 -5.08 0.97 11.45
C GLY A 303 -6.10 -0.02 10.92
N VAL A 304 -6.00 -0.29 9.62
CA VAL A 304 -6.79 -1.30 8.91
C VAL A 304 -5.82 -2.07 8.02
N SER A 305 -5.70 -3.37 8.24
CA SER A 305 -4.81 -4.25 7.48
C SER A 305 -5.61 -5.30 6.72
N TYR A 306 -5.27 -5.49 5.44
CA TYR A 306 -5.87 -6.56 4.64
C TYR A 306 -5.34 -7.93 5.09
N HIS A 307 -6.23 -8.86 5.25
CA HIS A 307 -5.96 -10.27 5.44
C HIS A 307 -6.50 -11.08 4.26
N LEU A 308 -6.19 -12.35 4.17
CA LEU A 308 -6.65 -13.21 3.08
C LEU A 308 -8.20 -13.30 3.03
N PHE A 309 -8.76 -13.57 1.84
CA PHE A 309 -10.20 -13.84 1.63
C PHE A 309 -11.15 -12.69 1.98
N ASN A 310 -10.77 -11.44 1.66
CA ASN A 310 -11.58 -10.24 1.96
C ASN A 310 -11.81 -9.97 3.44
N ASP A 311 -10.98 -10.53 4.30
CA ASP A 311 -10.93 -10.20 5.71
C ASP A 311 -10.03 -8.98 5.94
N TYR A 312 -10.43 -8.11 6.84
CA TYR A 312 -9.64 -6.95 7.27
C TYR A 312 -9.51 -6.97 8.78
N ILE A 313 -8.29 -6.72 9.28
CA ILE A 313 -8.04 -6.53 10.70
C ILE A 313 -8.16 -5.05 10.99
N ILE A 314 -9.05 -4.69 11.91
CA ILE A 314 -9.23 -3.34 12.41
C ILE A 314 -8.48 -3.21 13.73
N HIS A 315 -7.59 -2.24 13.82
CA HIS A 315 -6.87 -1.90 15.04
C HIS A 315 -7.49 -0.63 15.63
N LEU A 316 -8.04 -0.76 16.83
CA LEU A 316 -8.70 0.33 17.53
C LEU A 316 -7.96 0.65 18.83
N LYS A 317 -7.69 1.94 19.03
CA LYS A 317 -7.19 2.49 20.28
C LYS A 317 -8.37 2.95 21.13
N PHE A 318 -8.49 2.48 22.35
CA PHE A 318 -9.55 2.89 23.29
C PHE A 318 -9.40 4.37 23.65
N SER A 319 -10.53 5.04 23.89
CA SER A 319 -10.57 6.42 24.40
C SER A 319 -10.12 6.51 25.86
N GLY A 320 -10.14 5.41 26.60
CA GLY A 320 -9.64 5.26 27.97
C GLY A 320 -9.18 3.82 28.17
N GLU A 321 -8.17 3.60 29.01
CA GLU A 321 -7.62 2.28 29.26
C GLU A 321 -8.63 1.36 29.97
N LEU A 322 -8.45 0.05 29.78
CA LEU A 322 -9.18 -0.96 30.54
C LEU A 322 -8.67 -0.97 31.98
N GLY A 323 -9.59 -1.18 32.93
CA GLY A 323 -9.20 -1.32 34.33
C GLY A 323 -8.24 -2.48 34.55
N SER A 324 -7.33 -2.33 35.50
CA SER A 324 -6.28 -3.31 35.83
C SER A 324 -6.83 -4.70 36.18
N GLU A 325 -7.97 -4.77 36.81
CA GLU A 325 -8.64 -6.04 37.18
C GLU A 325 -9.08 -6.82 35.92
N LEU A 326 -9.68 -6.12 34.93
CA LEU A 326 -10.10 -6.72 33.68
C LEU A 326 -8.89 -7.17 32.84
N VAL A 327 -7.82 -6.39 32.83
CA VAL A 327 -6.56 -6.76 32.14
C VAL A 327 -5.98 -8.03 32.80
N ALA A 328 -5.88 -8.10 34.10
CA ALA A 328 -5.38 -9.27 34.83
C ALA A 328 -6.22 -10.52 34.56
N GLU A 329 -7.54 -10.36 34.45
CA GLU A 329 -8.45 -11.44 34.09
C GLU A 329 -8.22 -11.94 32.66
N ILE A 330 -8.02 -11.03 31.70
CA ILE A 330 -7.69 -11.35 30.32
C ILE A 330 -6.33 -12.09 30.24
N GLU A 331 -5.30 -11.60 30.95
CA GLU A 331 -3.98 -12.22 31.03
C GLU A 331 -4.02 -13.66 31.54
N LYS A 332 -4.73 -13.86 32.62
CA LYS A 332 -4.90 -15.19 33.25
C LYS A 332 -5.56 -16.21 32.32
N ARG A 333 -6.42 -15.75 31.42
CA ARG A 333 -7.15 -16.58 30.45
C ARG A 333 -6.43 -16.82 29.17
N ALA A 334 -5.71 -15.83 28.69
CA ALA A 334 -4.90 -15.93 27.47
C ALA A 334 -3.69 -16.87 27.66
N ASN A 335 -3.18 -17.00 28.89
CA ASN A 335 -2.10 -17.92 29.30
C ASN A 335 -2.60 -18.86 30.39
N PRO A 336 -3.40 -19.89 30.09
CA PRO A 336 -3.71 -20.88 31.07
C PRO A 336 -2.39 -21.55 31.52
N THR A 337 -1.93 -21.24 32.72
CA THR A 337 -0.79 -21.92 33.36
C THR A 337 -1.02 -23.42 33.26
N ARG A 338 -0.14 -24.16 32.56
CA ARG A 338 -0.09 -25.60 32.63
C ARG A 338 0.00 -25.95 34.13
N PRO A 339 -0.88 -26.83 34.65
CA PRO A 339 -0.73 -27.29 36.02
C PRO A 339 0.68 -27.89 36.14
N LYS A 340 1.43 -27.45 37.16
CA LYS A 340 2.68 -28.10 37.56
C LYS A 340 2.33 -29.52 37.95
N THR A 341 2.60 -30.48 37.07
CA THR A 341 2.72 -31.89 37.40
C THR A 341 4.09 -32.16 37.97
#